data_eef178e3f48933a144d363d1dcaa1248
#
_entry.id   eef178e3f48933a144d363d1dcaa1248
#
_cell.length_a   1.000
_cell.length_b   1.000
_cell.length_c   1.000
_cell.angle_alpha   90.00
_cell.angle_beta   90.00
_cell.angle_gamma   90.00
#
_symmetry.space_group_name_H-M   'P 1'
#
loop_
_entity.id
_entity.type
_entity.pdbx_description
1 polymer ?
#
loop_
_entity_poly.entity_id
_entity_poly.type
_entity_poly.pdbx_seq_one_letter_code
_entity_poly.pdbx_strand_id
1 'polypeptide(L)'
;RRISHGVVEYKIANNKPIRDEARELALLEKLIGYGKSLGLDAYYVNNVFQTILEDSVLHQQAMLQKNLNPDALSETHRVTYLGGQGSYSQLACHKYFSRRPGKLVEIGCSSFEEITSKVESGQADFGLLPIENTSSGSINEVFDLLQHAQVSIVGEVTHSVEHCLLA
;
A
#
# COMPACT_ATOMS: atom_id res chain seq x y z
N ARG A 1 4.53 -14.77 10.05
CA ARG A 1 3.13 -14.43 10.44
C ARG A 1 2.96 -14.31 11.96
N ARG A 2 3.46 -15.25 12.79
CA ARG A 2 3.36 -15.18 14.27
C ARG A 2 4.10 -13.97 14.86
N ILE A 3 5.27 -13.63 14.33
CA ILE A 3 6.08 -12.47 14.74
C ILE A 3 5.39 -11.15 14.38
N SER A 4 4.79 -11.05 13.20
CA SER A 4 4.10 -9.84 12.76
C SER A 4 2.89 -9.49 13.64
N HIS A 5 2.19 -10.49 14.18
CA HIS A 5 1.07 -10.28 15.09
C HIS A 5 1.51 -9.58 16.39
N GLY A 6 2.50 -10.11 17.07
CA GLY A 6 3.02 -9.51 18.31
C GLY A 6 3.60 -8.11 18.11
N VAL A 7 4.17 -7.82 16.91
CA VAL A 7 4.67 -6.49 16.55
C VAL A 7 3.52 -5.49 16.43
N VAL A 8 2.39 -5.87 15.81
CA VAL A 8 1.21 -5.00 15.69
C VAL A 8 0.62 -4.68 17.06
N GLU A 9 0.40 -5.70 17.89
CA GLU A 9 -0.11 -5.51 19.25
C GLU A 9 0.77 -4.56 20.07
N TYR A 10 2.09 -4.75 20.00
CA TYR A 10 3.05 -3.85 20.67
C TYR A 10 2.95 -2.41 20.12
N LYS A 11 2.87 -2.23 18.81
CA LYS A 11 2.78 -0.90 18.19
C LYS A 11 1.49 -0.18 18.57
N ILE A 12 0.36 -0.88 18.57
CA ILE A 12 -0.93 -0.34 19.01
C ILE A 12 -0.86 0.08 20.48
N ALA A 13 -0.41 -0.82 21.36
CA ALA A 13 -0.32 -0.58 22.81
C ALA A 13 0.61 0.59 23.17
N ASN A 14 1.62 0.88 22.35
CA ASN A 14 2.61 1.93 22.59
C ASN A 14 2.47 3.15 21.66
N ASN A 15 1.36 3.26 20.92
CA ASN A 15 1.10 4.34 19.94
C ASN A 15 2.27 4.58 18.97
N LYS A 16 2.86 3.47 18.45
CA LYS A 16 3.97 3.52 17.51
C LYS A 16 3.44 3.43 16.06
N PRO A 17 4.05 4.16 15.11
CA PRO A 17 3.65 4.08 13.71
C PRO A 17 3.90 2.67 13.15
N ILE A 18 3.06 2.27 12.21
CA ILE A 18 3.24 0.98 11.50
C ILE A 18 4.54 1.01 10.68
N ARG A 19 4.79 2.10 9.96
CA ARG A 19 6.04 2.31 9.23
C ARG A 19 7.00 3.16 10.06
N ASP A 20 8.25 2.73 10.14
CA ASP A 20 9.36 3.45 10.78
C ASP A 20 10.53 3.43 9.79
N GLU A 21 10.57 4.45 8.95
CA GLU A 21 11.53 4.53 7.83
C GLU A 21 12.98 4.50 8.32
N ALA A 22 13.27 5.20 9.42
CA ALA A 22 14.63 5.24 9.97
C ALA A 22 15.10 3.85 10.42
N ARG A 23 14.20 3.10 11.07
CA ARG A 23 14.48 1.73 11.51
C ARG A 23 14.57 0.77 10.32
N GLU A 24 13.72 0.91 9.31
CA GLU A 24 13.74 0.10 8.10
C GLU A 24 15.05 0.31 7.35
N LEU A 25 15.49 1.57 7.18
CA LEU A 25 16.76 1.91 6.53
C LEU A 25 17.96 1.30 7.28
N ALA A 26 18.04 1.49 8.60
CA ALA A 26 19.11 0.94 9.41
C ALA A 26 19.16 -0.61 9.36
N LEU A 27 17.99 -1.26 9.28
CA LEU A 27 17.91 -2.70 9.12
C LEU A 27 18.42 -3.14 7.74
N LEU A 28 18.03 -2.45 6.66
CA LEU A 28 18.49 -2.74 5.30
C LEU A 28 20.00 -2.56 5.17
N GLU A 29 20.58 -1.49 5.71
CA GLU A 29 22.03 -1.28 5.71
C GLU A 29 22.78 -2.42 6.41
N LYS A 30 22.29 -2.86 7.57
CA LYS A 30 22.85 -3.99 8.31
C LYS A 30 22.78 -5.29 7.49
N LEU A 31 21.65 -5.56 6.85
CA LEU A 31 21.44 -6.77 6.06
C LEU A 31 22.27 -6.77 4.78
N ILE A 32 22.43 -5.62 4.12
CA ILE A 32 23.31 -5.45 2.97
C ILE A 32 24.78 -5.70 3.38
N GLY A 33 25.21 -5.13 4.51
CA GLY A 33 26.55 -5.36 5.05
C GLY A 33 26.83 -6.84 5.34
N TYR A 34 25.87 -7.52 5.96
CA TYR A 34 25.95 -8.96 6.22
C TYR A 34 25.94 -9.78 4.91
N GLY A 35 25.08 -9.46 3.96
CA GLY A 35 25.01 -10.10 2.66
C GLY A 35 26.34 -9.98 1.90
N LYS A 36 26.97 -8.80 1.91
CA LYS A 36 28.30 -8.59 1.32
C LYS A 36 29.38 -9.50 1.94
N SER A 37 29.34 -9.70 3.26
CA SER A 37 30.29 -10.61 3.94
C SER A 37 30.13 -12.08 3.51
N LEU A 38 28.98 -12.44 2.97
CA LEU A 38 28.64 -13.76 2.41
C LEU A 38 28.82 -13.83 0.88
N GLY A 39 29.34 -12.78 0.23
CA GLY A 39 29.53 -12.72 -1.21
C GLY A 39 28.24 -12.46 -2.01
N LEU A 40 27.17 -12.01 -1.35
CA LEU A 40 25.90 -11.68 -2.02
C LEU A 40 25.96 -10.26 -2.60
N ASP A 41 25.29 -10.07 -3.73
CA ASP A 41 25.12 -8.77 -4.36
C ASP A 41 24.23 -7.86 -3.51
N ALA A 42 24.65 -6.59 -3.35
CA ALA A 42 23.96 -5.62 -2.50
C ALA A 42 22.55 -5.28 -3.00
N TYR A 43 22.37 -5.17 -4.33
CA TYR A 43 21.08 -4.88 -4.96
C TYR A 43 20.11 -6.05 -4.77
N TYR A 44 20.61 -7.27 -4.92
CA TYR A 44 19.81 -8.47 -4.66
C TYR A 44 19.32 -8.52 -3.21
N VAL A 45 20.22 -8.32 -2.24
CA VAL A 45 19.85 -8.30 -0.80
C VAL A 45 18.84 -7.22 -0.51
N ASN A 46 19.06 -5.99 -1.02
CA ASN A 46 18.14 -4.88 -0.83
C ASN A 46 16.74 -5.21 -1.35
N ASN A 47 16.61 -5.70 -2.58
CA ASN A 47 15.30 -5.99 -3.19
C ASN A 47 14.53 -7.07 -2.44
N VAL A 48 15.21 -8.15 -2.04
CA VAL A 48 14.58 -9.23 -1.28
C VAL A 48 14.03 -8.71 0.06
N PHE A 49 14.84 -7.97 0.81
CA PHE A 49 14.42 -7.48 2.13
C PHE A 49 13.43 -6.32 2.05
N GLN A 50 13.52 -5.44 1.06
CA GLN A 50 12.47 -4.45 0.83
C GLN A 50 11.12 -5.10 0.57
N THR A 51 11.06 -6.13 -0.27
CA THR A 51 9.82 -6.87 -0.52
C THR A 51 9.26 -7.48 0.77
N ILE A 52 10.12 -8.05 1.61
CA ILE A 52 9.71 -8.62 2.92
C ILE A 52 9.18 -7.53 3.86
N LEU A 53 9.84 -6.37 3.93
CA LEU A 53 9.42 -5.25 4.77
C LEU A 53 8.08 -4.69 4.33
N GLU A 54 7.90 -4.46 3.03
CA GLU A 54 6.63 -3.99 2.47
C GLU A 54 5.48 -4.98 2.73
N ASP A 55 5.69 -6.27 2.52
CA ASP A 55 4.70 -7.29 2.85
C ASP A 55 4.33 -7.28 4.33
N SER A 56 5.32 -7.09 5.21
CA SER A 56 5.10 -6.97 6.65
C SER A 56 4.28 -5.73 7.01
N VAL A 57 4.55 -4.58 6.39
CA VAL A 57 3.79 -3.33 6.59
C VAL A 57 2.34 -3.51 6.17
N LEU A 58 2.09 -4.04 4.95
CA LEU A 58 0.73 -4.30 4.46
C LEU A 58 -0.06 -5.24 5.39
N HIS A 59 0.60 -6.28 5.88
CA HIS A 59 -0.01 -7.21 6.83
C HIS A 59 -0.36 -6.52 8.16
N GLN A 60 0.53 -5.67 8.68
CA GLN A 60 0.30 -4.90 9.90
C GLN A 60 -0.85 -3.90 9.73
N GLN A 61 -0.93 -3.21 8.59
CA GLN A 61 -2.02 -2.28 8.27
C GLN A 61 -3.37 -3.01 8.21
N ALA A 62 -3.44 -4.17 7.55
CA ALA A 62 -4.65 -4.97 7.48
C ALA A 62 -5.13 -5.43 8.87
N MET A 63 -4.19 -5.80 9.76
CA MET A 63 -4.52 -6.18 11.14
C MET A 63 -5.01 -4.98 11.96
N LEU A 64 -4.38 -3.82 11.81
CA LEU A 64 -4.79 -2.59 12.52
C LEU A 64 -6.23 -2.21 12.13
N GLN A 65 -6.55 -2.23 10.85
CA GLN A 65 -7.90 -1.93 10.37
C GLN A 65 -8.95 -2.92 10.88
N LYS A 66 -8.60 -4.21 10.94
CA LYS A 66 -9.46 -5.23 11.53
C LYS A 66 -9.77 -4.93 13.01
N ASN A 67 -8.80 -4.44 13.76
CA ASN A 67 -8.97 -4.12 15.17
C ASN A 67 -9.77 -2.81 15.39
N LEU A 68 -9.60 -1.83 14.50
CA LEU A 68 -10.31 -0.55 14.58
C LEU A 68 -11.78 -0.64 14.13
N ASN A 69 -12.07 -1.50 13.16
CA ASN A 69 -13.40 -1.69 12.59
C ASN A 69 -13.72 -3.19 12.44
N PRO A 70 -14.06 -3.89 13.53
CA PRO A 70 -14.39 -5.31 13.49
C PRO A 70 -15.57 -5.63 12.57
N ASP A 71 -16.53 -4.70 12.49
CA ASP A 71 -17.76 -4.82 11.68
C ASP A 71 -17.55 -4.46 10.20
N ALA A 72 -16.41 -3.84 9.85
CA ALA A 72 -16.06 -3.53 8.46
C ALA A 72 -15.43 -4.71 7.70
N LEU A 73 -15.54 -5.93 8.23
CA LEU A 73 -15.17 -7.16 7.54
C LEU A 73 -16.24 -7.50 6.49
N SER A 74 -16.34 -6.67 5.47
CA SER A 74 -17.10 -7.04 4.26
C SER A 74 -16.45 -8.27 3.63
N GLU A 75 -17.28 -9.25 3.27
CA GLU A 75 -16.84 -10.41 2.48
C GLU A 75 -16.37 -9.96 1.07
N THR A 76 -16.65 -8.71 0.71
CA THR A 76 -16.32 -8.13 -0.60
C THR A 76 -15.82 -6.71 -0.42
N HIS A 77 -14.65 -6.40 -0.99
CA HIS A 77 -14.08 -5.07 -1.07
C HIS A 77 -14.26 -4.53 -2.49
N ARG A 78 -15.12 -3.52 -2.65
CA ARG A 78 -15.30 -2.80 -3.92
C ARG A 78 -14.28 -1.66 -3.95
N VAL A 79 -13.34 -1.71 -4.87
CA VAL A 79 -12.22 -0.76 -4.96
C VAL A 79 -12.22 -0.09 -6.32
N THR A 80 -12.23 1.24 -6.30
CA THR A 80 -12.08 2.08 -7.51
C THR A 80 -10.63 2.51 -7.68
N TYR A 81 -10.17 2.60 -8.92
CA TYR A 81 -8.83 3.05 -9.28
C TYR A 81 -8.80 3.68 -10.67
N LEU A 82 -7.77 4.49 -10.96
CA LEU A 82 -7.64 5.14 -12.28
C LEU A 82 -7.16 4.15 -13.33
N GLY A 83 -7.83 4.16 -14.47
CA GLY A 83 -7.48 3.38 -15.66
C GLY A 83 -8.13 2.02 -15.74
N GLY A 84 -7.67 1.22 -16.68
CA GLY A 84 -8.21 -0.11 -16.97
C GLY A 84 -7.34 -1.24 -16.41
N GLN A 85 -7.63 -2.44 -16.90
CA GLN A 85 -6.89 -3.65 -16.59
C GLN A 85 -5.41 -3.51 -16.99
N GLY A 86 -4.49 -3.92 -16.10
CA GLY A 86 -3.06 -3.84 -16.32
C GLY A 86 -2.43 -2.48 -15.97
N SER A 87 -3.23 -1.48 -15.52
CA SER A 87 -2.69 -0.21 -15.05
C SER A 87 -1.89 -0.36 -13.75
N TYR A 88 -0.92 0.53 -13.50
CA TYR A 88 -0.18 0.55 -12.24
C TYR A 88 -1.08 0.74 -11.02
N SER A 89 -2.16 1.49 -11.17
CA SER A 89 -3.17 1.64 -10.12
C SER A 89 -3.86 0.30 -9.80
N GLN A 90 -4.17 -0.51 -10.82
CA GLN A 90 -4.69 -1.87 -10.59
C GLN A 90 -3.68 -2.76 -9.87
N LEU A 91 -2.41 -2.75 -10.30
CA LEU A 91 -1.36 -3.54 -9.67
C LEU A 91 -1.14 -3.13 -8.21
N ALA A 92 -1.18 -1.83 -7.93
CA ALA A 92 -1.12 -1.30 -6.56
C ALA A 92 -2.35 -1.73 -5.73
N CYS A 93 -3.55 -1.74 -6.34
CA CYS A 93 -4.77 -2.24 -5.73
C CYS A 93 -4.62 -3.72 -5.33
N HIS A 94 -4.19 -4.58 -6.24
CA HIS A 94 -3.92 -5.99 -5.95
C HIS A 94 -2.89 -6.16 -4.83
N LYS A 95 -1.78 -5.41 -4.88
CA LYS A 95 -0.75 -5.45 -3.85
C LYS A 95 -1.32 -5.12 -2.48
N TYR A 96 -2.09 -4.03 -2.36
CA TYR A 96 -2.65 -3.55 -1.09
C TYR A 96 -3.69 -4.50 -0.51
N PHE A 97 -4.59 -5.04 -1.34
CA PHE A 97 -5.68 -5.90 -0.89
C PHE A 97 -5.32 -7.39 -0.82
N SER A 98 -4.17 -7.82 -1.36
CA SER A 98 -3.73 -9.23 -1.39
C SER A 98 -3.65 -9.91 -0.02
N ARG A 99 -3.53 -9.14 1.07
CA ARG A 99 -3.44 -9.64 2.45
C ARG A 99 -4.72 -9.52 3.24
N ARG A 100 -5.75 -8.95 2.65
CA ARG A 100 -7.06 -8.79 3.29
C ARG A 100 -7.95 -9.99 3.00
N PRO A 101 -8.72 -10.48 4.00
CA PRO A 101 -9.74 -11.48 3.73
C PRO A 101 -10.85 -10.86 2.91
N GLY A 102 -11.54 -11.68 2.12
CA GLY A 102 -12.66 -11.27 1.30
C GLY A 102 -12.35 -11.25 -0.20
N LYS A 103 -13.39 -11.01 -0.98
CA LYS A 103 -13.31 -10.91 -2.45
C LYS A 103 -13.03 -9.48 -2.86
N LEU A 104 -12.02 -9.27 -3.69
CA LEU A 104 -11.77 -7.98 -4.33
C LEU A 104 -12.66 -7.81 -5.57
N VAL A 105 -13.43 -6.73 -5.62
CA VAL A 105 -14.17 -6.28 -6.80
C VAL A 105 -13.56 -4.96 -7.26
N GLU A 106 -13.00 -4.98 -8.44
CA GLU A 106 -12.24 -3.90 -9.01
C GLU A 106 -13.08 -3.08 -9.98
N ILE A 107 -13.00 -1.76 -9.87
CA ILE A 107 -13.78 -0.81 -10.67
C ILE A 107 -12.80 0.22 -11.24
N GLY A 108 -12.48 0.10 -12.53
CA GLY A 108 -11.68 1.08 -13.25
C GLY A 108 -12.47 2.37 -13.46
N CYS A 109 -11.82 3.51 -13.27
CA CYS A 109 -12.37 4.84 -13.45
C CYS A 109 -11.57 5.64 -14.47
N SER A 110 -12.20 6.64 -15.08
CA SER A 110 -11.61 7.50 -16.10
C SER A 110 -10.97 8.77 -15.53
N SER A 111 -11.36 9.17 -14.31
CA SER A 111 -10.81 10.33 -13.61
C SER A 111 -10.71 10.14 -12.11
N PHE A 112 -9.97 11.04 -11.44
CA PHE A 112 -9.83 11.00 -9.97
C PHE A 112 -11.12 11.39 -9.26
N GLU A 113 -11.90 12.30 -9.84
CA GLU A 113 -13.22 12.70 -9.33
C GLU A 113 -14.20 11.53 -9.35
N GLU A 114 -14.15 10.71 -10.38
CA GLU A 114 -15.01 9.52 -10.47
C GLU A 114 -14.70 8.54 -9.35
N ILE A 115 -13.42 8.41 -8.97
CA ILE A 115 -12.98 7.55 -7.85
C ILE A 115 -13.59 8.02 -6.54
N THR A 116 -13.40 9.30 -6.19
CA THR A 116 -13.93 9.87 -4.93
C THR A 116 -15.45 9.86 -4.88
N SER A 117 -16.11 10.24 -5.98
CA SER A 117 -17.57 10.24 -6.08
C SER A 117 -18.19 8.85 -5.87
N LYS A 118 -17.57 7.79 -6.39
CA LYS A 118 -18.05 6.42 -6.16
C LYS A 118 -17.90 5.98 -4.70
N VAL A 119 -16.84 6.43 -4.02
CA VAL A 119 -16.65 6.15 -2.59
C VAL A 119 -17.67 6.95 -1.75
N GLU A 120 -17.81 8.24 -2.00
CA GLU A 120 -18.75 9.10 -1.28
C GLU A 120 -20.21 8.66 -1.43
N SER A 121 -20.57 8.18 -2.62
CA SER A 121 -21.92 7.65 -2.88
C SER A 121 -22.15 6.21 -2.39
N GLY A 122 -21.14 5.56 -1.82
CA GLY A 122 -21.22 4.17 -1.37
C GLY A 122 -21.28 3.13 -2.49
N GLN A 123 -20.99 3.52 -3.73
CA GLN A 123 -20.86 2.57 -4.85
C GLN A 123 -19.57 1.75 -4.75
N ALA A 124 -18.55 2.30 -4.08
CA ALA A 124 -17.31 1.62 -3.74
C ALA A 124 -16.98 1.81 -2.26
N ASP A 125 -16.24 0.86 -1.70
CA ASP A 125 -15.82 0.90 -0.30
C ASP A 125 -14.48 1.62 -0.14
N PHE A 126 -13.64 1.60 -1.19
CA PHE A 126 -12.31 2.21 -1.22
C PHE A 126 -12.03 2.84 -2.59
N GLY A 127 -11.23 3.90 -2.58
CA GLY A 127 -10.63 4.50 -3.76
C GLY A 127 -9.11 4.48 -3.66
N LEU A 128 -8.42 4.14 -4.74
CA LEU A 128 -6.97 4.21 -4.84
C LEU A 128 -6.59 5.40 -5.72
N LEU A 129 -5.91 6.37 -5.12
CA LEU A 129 -5.46 7.60 -5.77
C LEU A 129 -3.93 7.66 -5.73
N PRO A 130 -3.26 7.92 -6.85
CA PRO A 130 -1.82 8.17 -6.85
C PRO A 130 -1.54 9.57 -6.33
N ILE A 131 -0.72 9.70 -5.28
CA ILE A 131 -0.39 10.99 -4.67
C ILE A 131 0.97 11.52 -5.11
N GLU A 132 1.88 10.63 -5.48
CA GLU A 132 3.25 10.98 -5.85
C GLU A 132 3.83 9.98 -6.83
N ASN A 133 4.66 10.49 -7.74
CA ASN A 133 5.52 9.69 -8.61
C ASN A 133 6.96 10.22 -8.46
N THR A 134 7.91 9.35 -8.17
CA THR A 134 9.31 9.72 -7.96
C THR A 134 9.96 10.44 -9.15
N SER A 135 9.42 10.27 -10.36
CA SER A 135 9.93 10.92 -11.58
C SER A 135 9.28 12.28 -11.86
N SER A 136 8.01 12.46 -11.50
CA SER A 136 7.23 13.68 -11.79
C SER A 136 6.81 14.47 -10.56
N GLY A 137 7.07 13.94 -9.36
CA GLY A 137 6.70 14.56 -8.09
C GLY A 137 5.24 14.36 -7.70
N SER A 138 4.73 15.27 -6.89
CA SER A 138 3.37 15.23 -6.35
C SER A 138 2.30 15.47 -7.43
N ILE A 139 1.20 14.77 -7.33
CA ILE A 139 0.04 14.92 -8.23
C ILE A 139 -0.93 15.92 -7.58
N ASN A 140 -0.73 17.21 -7.88
CA ASN A 140 -1.46 18.30 -7.24
C ASN A 140 -2.98 18.19 -7.39
N GLU A 141 -3.47 17.72 -8.55
CA GLU A 141 -4.88 17.48 -8.80
C GLU A 141 -5.52 16.55 -7.75
N VAL A 142 -4.81 15.51 -7.31
CA VAL A 142 -5.28 14.61 -6.28
C VAL A 142 -5.30 15.28 -4.91
N PHE A 143 -4.30 16.11 -4.60
CA PHE A 143 -4.30 16.86 -3.34
C PHE A 143 -5.45 17.86 -3.28
N ASP A 144 -5.69 18.60 -4.36
CA ASP A 144 -6.80 19.55 -4.46
C ASP A 144 -8.15 18.84 -4.30
N LEU A 145 -8.32 17.68 -4.94
CA LEU A 145 -9.51 16.86 -4.82
C LEU A 145 -9.75 16.39 -3.37
N LEU A 146 -8.70 15.91 -2.70
CA LEU A 146 -8.79 15.39 -1.33
C LEU A 146 -9.13 16.48 -0.30
N GLN A 147 -8.83 17.77 -0.58
CA GLN A 147 -9.23 18.87 0.29
C GLN A 147 -10.75 19.04 0.39
N HIS A 148 -11.47 18.63 -0.64
CA HIS A 148 -12.93 18.83 -0.75
C HIS A 148 -13.72 17.52 -0.61
N ALA A 149 -13.08 16.38 -0.77
CA ALA A 149 -13.73 15.08 -0.69
C ALA A 149 -14.05 14.67 0.74
N GLN A 150 -15.24 14.11 0.96
CA GLN A 150 -15.67 13.59 2.26
C GLN A 150 -15.23 12.13 2.45
N VAL A 151 -13.94 11.90 2.36
CA VAL A 151 -13.32 10.59 2.52
C VAL A 151 -12.19 10.64 3.55
N SER A 152 -11.79 9.49 4.07
CA SER A 152 -10.66 9.36 5.00
C SER A 152 -9.54 8.55 4.36
N ILE A 153 -8.30 8.97 4.54
CA ILE A 153 -7.13 8.19 4.14
C ILE A 153 -6.95 7.05 5.14
N VAL A 154 -7.05 5.81 4.66
CA VAL A 154 -7.01 4.60 5.48
C VAL A 154 -5.74 3.76 5.27
N GLY A 155 -4.86 4.18 4.39
CA GLY A 155 -3.59 3.52 4.16
C GLY A 155 -2.87 4.02 2.93
N GLU A 156 -1.67 3.50 2.74
CA GLU A 156 -0.80 3.80 1.62
C GLU A 156 -0.20 2.52 1.02
N VAL A 157 0.19 2.58 -0.23
CA VAL A 157 0.94 1.55 -0.92
C VAL A 157 1.91 2.18 -1.91
N THR A 158 3.15 1.72 -1.91
CA THR A 158 4.14 2.07 -2.93
C THR A 158 4.21 0.95 -3.96
N HIS A 159 4.20 1.30 -5.24
CA HIS A 159 4.35 0.37 -6.34
C HIS A 159 5.47 0.83 -7.27
N SER A 160 6.43 -0.06 -7.57
CA SER A 160 7.51 0.22 -8.50
C SER A 160 6.98 0.31 -9.93
N VAL A 161 7.36 1.38 -10.63
CA VAL A 161 7.06 1.54 -12.06
C VAL A 161 8.27 1.09 -12.85
N GLU A 162 8.13 -0.02 -13.57
CA GLU A 162 9.17 -0.58 -14.42
C GLU A 162 8.72 -0.55 -15.88
N HIS A 163 9.43 0.24 -16.69
CA HIS A 163 9.17 0.32 -18.12
C HIS A 163 10.03 -0.68 -18.85
N CYS A 164 9.41 -1.46 -19.72
CA CYS A 164 10.10 -2.41 -20.60
C CYS A 164 9.96 -1.96 -22.05
N LEU A 165 11.06 -2.08 -22.80
CA LEU A 165 11.00 -1.93 -24.25
C LEU A 165 10.56 -3.27 -24.85
N LEU A 166 9.49 -3.23 -25.62
CA LEU A 166 9.00 -4.38 -26.37
C LEU A 166 9.40 -4.24 -27.83
N ALA A 167 9.92 -5.30 -28.42
CA ALA A 167 10.28 -5.38 -29.83
C ALA A 167 9.53 -6.52 -30.52
#